data_4c7b654900f9ace1fed810d3b5b2c59a
#
_entry.id   4c7b654900f9ace1fed810d3b5b2c59a
#
_cell.length_a   1.000
_cell.length_b   1.000
_cell.length_c   1.000
_cell.angle_alpha   90.00
_cell.angle_beta   90.00
_cell.angle_gamma   90.00
#
_symmetry.space_group_name_H-M   'P 1'
#
loop_
_entity.id
_entity.type
_entity.pdbx_description
1 polymer ?
#
loop_
_entity_poly.entity_id
_entity_poly.type
_entity_poly.pdbx_seq_one_letter_code
_entity_poly.pdbx_strand_id
1 'polypeptide(L)'
;MHIDQRHYDKEPTSKGEKIFIIVISLIFLIMMTMEIITNFEPKKLGALLFIVFWIPLLFIHEFGHALMAKILGWRVQRIVIGFGKILTHTSLLSAPMEIRSIPLEGFVQIAPKTLQLARLKHALIYFAGPGIELLVFFGIMILLGGMDNLFTINNDYTHIALQSFAYAALAGAVLNLIPLGIITKGGSTPNDGMGILICLFSTGMDYELWIREAEKESRF
;
A
#
# COMPACT_ATOMS: atom_id res chain seq x y z
N MET A 1 -8.65 -7.65 21.39
CA MET A 1 -8.95 -6.58 20.43
C MET A 1 -9.04 -7.23 19.06
N HIS A 2 -10.26 -7.51 18.58
CA HIS A 2 -10.48 -8.18 17.29
C HIS A 2 -10.04 -7.24 16.18
N ILE A 3 -9.01 -7.61 15.45
CA ILE A 3 -8.66 -6.97 14.16
C ILE A 3 -9.58 -7.63 13.13
N ASP A 4 -10.81 -7.12 13.05
CA ASP A 4 -11.76 -7.57 12.04
C ASP A 4 -11.39 -6.92 10.70
N GLN A 5 -10.61 -7.63 9.90
CA GLN A 5 -10.29 -7.21 8.53
C GLN A 5 -11.48 -7.31 7.56
N ARG A 6 -12.67 -7.72 8.06
CA ARG A 6 -13.85 -7.97 7.22
C ARG A 6 -14.63 -6.72 6.83
N HIS A 7 -14.39 -5.57 7.45
CA HIS A 7 -15.17 -4.35 7.22
C HIS A 7 -14.33 -3.24 6.60
N TYR A 8 -13.81 -3.49 5.41
CA TYR A 8 -13.27 -2.43 4.55
C TYR A 8 -14.37 -1.73 3.72
N ASP A 9 -15.61 -1.82 4.17
CA ASP A 9 -16.65 -0.96 3.65
C ASP A 9 -16.52 0.40 4.36
N LYS A 10 -15.61 1.24 3.82
CA LYS A 10 -15.59 2.66 4.21
C LYS A 10 -17.00 3.19 4.10
N GLU A 11 -17.51 3.85 5.15
CA GLU A 11 -18.73 4.63 5.02
C GLU A 11 -18.59 5.53 3.79
N PRO A 12 -19.61 5.61 2.95
CA PRO A 12 -19.54 6.45 1.78
C PRO A 12 -19.29 7.89 2.22
N THR A 13 -18.15 8.44 1.81
CA THR A 13 -17.84 9.86 1.99
C THR A 13 -19.05 10.70 1.61
N SER A 14 -19.35 11.73 2.39
CA SER A 14 -20.50 12.60 2.13
C SER A 14 -20.41 13.18 0.71
N LYS A 15 -21.55 13.51 0.09
CA LYS A 15 -21.55 14.13 -1.25
C LYS A 15 -20.71 15.40 -1.28
N GLY A 16 -20.73 16.20 -0.19
CA GLY A 16 -19.94 17.42 -0.06
C GLY A 16 -18.45 17.16 -0.05
N GLU A 17 -17.99 16.17 0.73
CA GLU A 17 -16.58 15.77 0.78
C GLU A 17 -16.08 15.26 -0.59
N LYS A 18 -16.88 14.45 -1.27
CA LYS A 18 -16.53 13.98 -2.64
C LYS A 18 -16.36 15.15 -3.61
N ILE A 19 -17.31 16.07 -3.62
CA ILE A 19 -17.26 17.26 -4.48
C ILE A 19 -16.03 18.11 -4.13
N PHE A 20 -15.76 18.33 -2.85
CA PHE A 20 -14.61 19.09 -2.39
C PHE A 20 -13.29 18.47 -2.86
N ILE A 21 -13.12 17.15 -2.66
CA ILE A 21 -11.93 16.42 -3.11
C ILE A 21 -11.76 16.50 -4.62
N ILE A 22 -12.86 16.30 -5.39
CA ILE A 22 -12.82 16.38 -6.85
C ILE A 22 -12.42 17.79 -7.31
N VAL A 23 -13.02 18.84 -6.74
CA VAL A 23 -12.71 20.22 -7.11
C VAL A 23 -11.27 20.57 -6.81
N ILE A 24 -10.76 20.25 -5.63
CA ILE A 24 -9.35 20.49 -5.26
C ILE A 24 -8.40 19.70 -6.18
N SER A 25 -8.70 18.43 -6.46
CA SER A 25 -7.90 17.61 -7.37
C SER A 25 -7.87 18.18 -8.79
N LEU A 26 -9.00 18.68 -9.29
CA LEU A 26 -9.08 19.33 -10.60
C LEU A 26 -8.30 20.64 -10.65
N ILE A 27 -8.41 21.48 -9.62
CA ILE A 27 -7.63 22.74 -9.52
C ILE A 27 -6.15 22.42 -9.54
N PHE A 28 -5.70 21.45 -8.71
CA PHE A 28 -4.30 21.04 -8.67
C PHE A 28 -3.82 20.52 -10.03
N LEU A 29 -4.61 19.66 -10.68
CA LEU A 29 -4.27 19.11 -11.99
C LEU A 29 -4.18 20.20 -13.07
N ILE A 30 -5.11 21.16 -13.07
CA ILE A 30 -5.09 22.30 -13.99
C ILE A 30 -3.84 23.16 -13.75
N MET A 31 -3.55 23.51 -12.50
CA MET A 31 -2.37 24.32 -12.16
C MET A 31 -1.07 23.63 -12.59
N MET A 32 -0.94 22.34 -12.30
CA MET A 32 0.23 21.55 -12.68
C MET A 32 0.36 21.45 -14.22
N THR A 33 -0.75 21.25 -14.93
CA THR A 33 -0.76 21.17 -16.39
C THR A 33 -0.38 22.52 -17.02
N MET A 34 -0.96 23.61 -16.50
CA MET A 34 -0.63 24.96 -16.97
C MET A 34 0.86 25.29 -16.76
N GLU A 35 1.41 24.95 -15.60
CA GLU A 35 2.85 25.17 -15.30
C GLU A 35 3.77 24.35 -16.25
N ILE A 36 3.38 23.10 -16.57
CA ILE A 36 4.14 22.28 -17.51
C ILE A 36 4.06 22.86 -18.93
N ILE A 37 2.89 23.33 -19.38
CA ILE A 37 2.68 23.84 -20.75
C ILE A 37 3.37 25.20 -20.93
N THR A 38 3.24 26.11 -19.96
CA THR A 38 3.72 27.51 -20.12
C THR A 38 5.25 27.62 -19.91
N ASN A 39 5.80 26.82 -19.00
CA ASN A 39 7.21 26.86 -18.63
C ASN A 39 7.81 25.46 -18.62
N PHE A 40 7.79 24.79 -19.77
CA PHE A 40 8.26 23.40 -19.85
C PHE A 40 9.75 23.28 -19.51
N GLU A 41 10.02 22.49 -18.48
CA GLU A 41 11.34 21.98 -18.15
C GLU A 41 11.20 20.47 -17.87
N PRO A 42 12.08 19.61 -18.41
CA PRO A 42 11.99 18.15 -18.21
C PRO A 42 11.85 17.74 -16.74
N LYS A 43 12.57 18.39 -15.83
CA LYS A 43 12.52 18.10 -14.38
C LYS A 43 11.11 18.22 -13.78
N LYS A 44 10.23 19.05 -14.35
CA LYS A 44 8.84 19.23 -13.85
C LYS A 44 7.97 17.99 -14.09
N LEU A 45 8.37 17.12 -15.03
CA LEU A 45 7.73 15.82 -15.22
C LEU A 45 7.88 14.91 -14.01
N GLY A 46 8.89 15.15 -13.17
CA GLY A 46 9.11 14.39 -11.96
C GLY A 46 7.90 14.37 -11.01
N ALA A 47 7.21 15.49 -10.85
CA ALA A 47 6.01 15.57 -10.02
C ALA A 47 4.85 14.73 -10.59
N LEU A 48 4.66 14.77 -11.91
CA LEU A 48 3.65 13.96 -12.58
C LEU A 48 3.99 12.47 -12.47
N LEU A 49 5.24 12.11 -12.75
CA LEU A 49 5.72 10.74 -12.67
C LEU A 49 5.64 10.19 -11.24
N PHE A 50 5.91 11.01 -10.22
CA PHE A 50 5.72 10.63 -8.82
C PHE A 50 4.29 10.15 -8.55
N ILE A 51 3.29 10.88 -9.04
CA ILE A 51 1.87 10.51 -8.89
C ILE A 51 1.54 9.24 -9.69
N VAL A 52 2.03 9.15 -10.93
CA VAL A 52 1.78 7.98 -11.80
C VAL A 52 2.41 6.72 -11.22
N PHE A 53 3.59 6.81 -10.65
CA PHE A 53 4.30 5.67 -10.05
C PHE A 53 3.67 5.18 -8.74
N TRP A 54 2.77 5.96 -8.12
CA TRP A 54 1.98 5.48 -7.00
C TRP A 54 1.19 4.21 -7.31
N ILE A 55 0.67 4.11 -8.55
CA ILE A 55 -0.13 2.96 -8.98
C ILE A 55 0.69 1.65 -8.99
N PRO A 56 1.80 1.53 -9.74
CA PRO A 56 2.60 0.31 -9.70
C PRO A 56 3.21 0.04 -8.32
N LEU A 57 3.54 1.07 -7.53
CA LEU A 57 4.03 0.89 -6.17
C LEU A 57 2.99 0.30 -5.25
N LEU A 58 1.71 0.67 -5.38
CA LEU A 58 0.63 0.03 -4.65
C LEU A 58 0.59 -1.49 -4.90
N PHE A 59 0.73 -1.91 -6.17
CA PHE A 59 0.81 -3.34 -6.50
C PHE A 59 2.02 -4.02 -5.87
N ILE A 60 3.19 -3.38 -5.93
CA ILE A 60 4.45 -3.89 -5.35
C ILE A 60 4.30 -4.03 -3.84
N HIS A 61 3.70 -3.05 -3.18
CA HIS A 61 3.44 -3.02 -1.75
C HIS A 61 2.57 -4.20 -1.30
N GLU A 62 1.38 -4.36 -1.90
CA GLU A 62 0.47 -5.47 -1.57
C GLU A 62 1.08 -6.84 -1.92
N PHE A 63 1.85 -6.90 -3.01
CA PHE A 63 2.61 -8.10 -3.34
C PHE A 63 3.62 -8.45 -2.25
N GLY A 64 4.28 -7.46 -1.64
CA GLY A 64 5.19 -7.64 -0.51
C GLY A 64 4.52 -8.36 0.66
N HIS A 65 3.35 -7.89 1.09
CA HIS A 65 2.55 -8.53 2.14
C HIS A 65 2.15 -9.96 1.78
N ALA A 66 1.60 -10.16 0.59
CA ALA A 66 1.15 -11.46 0.14
C ALA A 66 2.29 -12.47 0.02
N LEU A 67 3.43 -12.05 -0.52
CA LEU A 67 4.62 -12.88 -0.66
C LEU A 67 5.17 -13.30 0.71
N MET A 68 5.33 -12.35 1.63
CA MET A 68 5.83 -12.63 2.98
C MET A 68 4.88 -13.55 3.74
N ALA A 69 3.57 -13.32 3.66
CA ALA A 69 2.58 -14.21 4.27
C ALA A 69 2.74 -15.64 3.77
N LYS A 70 2.92 -15.82 2.48
CA LYS A 70 3.12 -17.14 1.88
C LYS A 70 4.45 -17.79 2.31
N ILE A 71 5.55 -17.04 2.32
CA ILE A 71 6.88 -17.52 2.78
C ILE A 71 6.82 -17.97 4.24
N LEU A 72 6.11 -17.22 5.08
CA LEU A 72 5.97 -17.54 6.51
C LEU A 72 4.90 -18.61 6.81
N GLY A 73 4.30 -19.20 5.77
CA GLY A 73 3.34 -20.30 5.87
C GLY A 73 1.94 -19.87 6.29
N TRP A 74 1.60 -18.59 6.17
CA TRP A 74 0.25 -18.08 6.38
C TRP A 74 -0.62 -18.28 5.14
N ARG A 75 -1.93 -18.28 5.33
CA ARG A 75 -2.89 -18.33 4.22
C ARG A 75 -3.12 -16.92 3.71
N VAL A 76 -2.97 -16.70 2.41
CA VAL A 76 -3.47 -15.50 1.72
C VAL A 76 -4.86 -15.85 1.24
N GLN A 77 -5.87 -15.16 1.76
CA GLN A 77 -7.28 -15.40 1.46
C GLN A 77 -7.73 -14.57 0.27
N ARG A 78 -7.31 -13.30 0.20
CA ARG A 78 -7.69 -12.37 -0.86
C ARG A 78 -6.71 -11.21 -0.93
N ILE A 79 -6.50 -10.69 -2.15
CA ILE A 79 -5.72 -9.49 -2.41
C ILE A 79 -6.67 -8.48 -3.08
N VAL A 80 -6.70 -7.25 -2.60
CA VAL A 80 -7.53 -6.20 -3.18
C VAL A 80 -6.66 -4.98 -3.48
N ILE A 81 -6.69 -4.53 -4.73
CA ILE A 81 -6.00 -3.34 -5.20
C ILE A 81 -7.02 -2.28 -5.55
N GLY A 82 -7.02 -1.20 -4.81
CA GLY A 82 -7.95 -0.08 -5.01
C GLY A 82 -9.29 -0.25 -4.30
N PHE A 83 -10.15 0.73 -4.48
CA PHE A 83 -11.53 0.73 -4.00
C PHE A 83 -12.52 1.10 -5.12
N GLY A 84 -13.82 1.07 -4.82
CA GLY A 84 -14.87 1.32 -5.80
C GLY A 84 -15.30 0.06 -6.56
N LYS A 85 -15.68 0.22 -7.84
CA LYS A 85 -16.15 -0.90 -8.66
C LYS A 85 -15.02 -1.86 -9.01
N ILE A 86 -15.31 -3.16 -8.97
CA ILE A 86 -14.38 -4.20 -9.41
C ILE A 86 -14.27 -4.11 -10.94
N LEU A 87 -13.05 -3.95 -11.43
CA LEU A 87 -12.73 -3.93 -12.86
C LEU A 87 -12.41 -5.32 -13.39
N THR A 88 -11.65 -6.08 -12.59
CA THR A 88 -11.27 -7.43 -12.97
C THR A 88 -11.00 -8.32 -11.76
N HIS A 89 -11.21 -9.61 -11.96
CA HIS A 89 -10.82 -10.67 -11.05
C HIS A 89 -9.67 -11.46 -11.67
N THR A 90 -8.64 -11.71 -10.91
CA THR A 90 -7.50 -12.52 -11.31
C THR A 90 -6.99 -13.31 -10.10
N SER A 91 -5.86 -13.94 -10.21
CA SER A 91 -5.22 -14.62 -9.08
C SER A 91 -3.74 -14.28 -9.00
N LEU A 92 -3.24 -14.09 -7.79
CA LEU A 92 -1.83 -13.88 -7.52
C LEU A 92 -1.41 -14.77 -6.34
N LEU A 93 -0.29 -15.50 -6.50
CA LEU A 93 0.20 -16.43 -5.49
C LEU A 93 -0.84 -17.48 -5.06
N SER A 94 -1.71 -17.92 -5.98
CA SER A 94 -2.84 -18.85 -5.74
C SER A 94 -3.93 -18.28 -4.82
N ALA A 95 -3.97 -16.97 -4.61
CA ALA A 95 -5.04 -16.27 -3.93
C ALA A 95 -5.87 -15.44 -4.93
N PRO A 96 -7.20 -15.33 -4.76
CA PRO A 96 -8.01 -14.43 -5.57
C PRO A 96 -7.57 -12.98 -5.39
N MET A 97 -7.46 -12.26 -6.50
CA MET A 97 -7.10 -10.85 -6.54
C MET A 97 -8.15 -10.05 -7.28
N GLU A 98 -8.58 -8.95 -6.66
CA GLU A 98 -9.50 -7.98 -7.23
C GLU A 98 -8.75 -6.69 -7.55
N ILE A 99 -8.92 -6.19 -8.78
CA ILE A 99 -8.46 -4.85 -9.17
C ILE A 99 -9.70 -3.97 -9.30
N ARG A 100 -9.68 -2.85 -8.57
CA ARG A 100 -10.81 -1.92 -8.48
C ARG A 100 -10.49 -0.60 -9.17
N SER A 101 -11.53 0.21 -9.40
CA SER A 101 -11.49 1.38 -10.28
C SER A 101 -10.60 2.53 -9.77
N ILE A 102 -10.33 2.62 -8.49
CA ILE A 102 -9.56 3.73 -7.89
C ILE A 102 -8.37 3.15 -7.13
N PRO A 103 -7.16 3.11 -7.74
CA PRO A 103 -5.98 2.44 -7.17
C PRO A 103 -5.22 3.36 -6.20
N LEU A 104 -5.85 3.77 -5.11
CA LEU A 104 -5.21 4.63 -4.11
C LEU A 104 -4.85 3.89 -2.82
N GLU A 105 -5.45 2.74 -2.57
CA GLU A 105 -5.20 1.89 -1.41
C GLU A 105 -5.40 0.43 -1.78
N GLY A 106 -4.84 -0.48 -0.99
CA GLY A 106 -5.04 -1.91 -1.15
C GLY A 106 -5.03 -2.61 0.20
N PHE A 107 -5.27 -3.91 0.19
CA PHE A 107 -5.06 -4.76 1.34
C PHE A 107 -4.91 -6.22 0.95
N VAL A 108 -4.18 -6.96 1.77
CA VAL A 108 -4.08 -8.42 1.69
C VAL A 108 -4.77 -9.03 2.90
N GLN A 109 -5.82 -9.80 2.65
CA GLN A 109 -6.47 -10.58 3.70
C GLN A 109 -5.68 -11.86 3.94
N ILE A 110 -5.18 -12.02 5.16
CA ILE A 110 -4.33 -13.13 5.56
C ILE A 110 -4.94 -13.88 6.74
N ALA A 111 -4.50 -15.10 6.98
CA ALA A 111 -4.85 -15.86 8.18
C ALA A 111 -3.70 -16.75 8.62
N PRO A 112 -3.38 -16.81 9.92
CA PRO A 112 -2.38 -17.71 10.45
C PRO A 112 -2.86 -19.17 10.34
N LYS A 113 -1.92 -20.11 10.11
CA LYS A 113 -2.20 -21.55 10.15
C LYS A 113 -1.78 -22.17 11.47
N THR A 114 -0.84 -21.56 12.18
CA THR A 114 -0.27 -22.05 13.44
C THR A 114 0.01 -20.88 14.36
N LEU A 115 0.11 -21.16 15.65
CA LEU A 115 0.51 -20.19 16.69
C LEU A 115 2.01 -19.93 16.75
N GLN A 116 2.81 -20.78 16.07
CA GLN A 116 4.25 -20.70 16.15
C GLN A 116 4.79 -19.37 15.62
N LEU A 117 5.39 -18.56 16.51
CA LEU A 117 5.91 -17.23 16.21
C LEU A 117 4.88 -16.29 15.54
N ALA A 118 3.58 -16.47 15.85
CA ALA A 118 2.49 -15.74 15.17
C ALA A 118 2.69 -14.23 15.21
N ARG A 119 3.09 -13.66 16.37
CA ARG A 119 3.37 -12.22 16.51
C ARG A 119 4.47 -11.73 15.58
N LEU A 120 5.61 -12.43 15.58
CA LEU A 120 6.76 -12.06 14.75
C LEU A 120 6.43 -12.18 13.27
N LYS A 121 5.81 -13.29 12.88
CA LYS A 121 5.38 -13.51 11.50
C LYS A 121 4.41 -12.41 11.03
N HIS A 122 3.44 -12.05 11.88
CA HIS A 122 2.47 -11.00 11.57
C HIS A 122 3.15 -9.64 11.41
N ALA A 123 4.06 -9.26 12.32
CA ALA A 123 4.83 -8.03 12.21
C ALA A 123 5.70 -7.99 10.95
N LEU A 124 6.33 -9.12 10.58
CA LEU A 124 7.10 -9.23 9.34
C LEU A 124 6.21 -9.10 8.09
N ILE A 125 4.99 -9.62 8.14
CA ILE A 125 4.03 -9.46 7.03
C ILE A 125 3.65 -7.98 6.89
N TYR A 126 3.33 -7.27 7.98
CA TYR A 126 3.07 -5.84 7.93
C TYR A 126 4.29 -5.04 7.45
N PHE A 127 5.49 -5.42 7.85
CA PHE A 127 6.70 -4.73 7.39
C PHE A 127 7.01 -4.99 5.90
N ALA A 128 6.53 -6.08 5.33
CA ALA A 128 6.93 -6.52 3.99
C ALA A 128 6.48 -5.58 2.85
N GLY A 129 5.31 -4.93 3.00
CA GLY A 129 4.86 -3.90 2.06
C GLY A 129 5.82 -2.70 2.01
N PRO A 130 5.97 -1.96 3.12
CA PRO A 130 6.95 -0.88 3.18
C PRO A 130 8.38 -1.36 2.92
N GLY A 131 8.73 -2.56 3.34
CA GLY A 131 10.06 -3.15 3.15
C GLY A 131 10.43 -3.33 1.68
N ILE A 132 9.51 -3.81 0.83
CA ILE A 132 9.77 -3.93 -0.60
C ILE A 132 9.88 -2.56 -1.29
N GLU A 133 9.12 -1.55 -0.83
CA GLU A 133 9.25 -0.18 -1.30
C GLU A 133 10.63 0.40 -0.96
N LEU A 134 11.14 0.15 0.27
CA LEU A 134 12.51 0.52 0.63
C LEU A 134 13.56 -0.20 -0.23
N LEU A 135 13.35 -1.47 -0.56
CA LEU A 135 14.23 -2.19 -1.48
C LEU A 135 14.23 -1.57 -2.87
N VAL A 136 13.07 -1.14 -3.37
CA VAL A 136 12.96 -0.40 -4.65
C VAL A 136 13.74 0.92 -4.55
N PHE A 137 13.54 1.70 -3.49
CA PHE A 137 14.26 2.95 -3.27
C PHE A 137 15.78 2.77 -3.28
N PHE A 138 16.30 1.86 -2.46
CA PHE A 138 17.73 1.60 -2.38
C PHE A 138 18.29 1.00 -3.67
N GLY A 139 17.54 0.13 -4.35
CA GLY A 139 17.93 -0.44 -5.63
C GLY A 139 18.10 0.64 -6.71
N ILE A 140 17.16 1.58 -6.80
CA ILE A 140 17.26 2.71 -7.74
C ILE A 140 18.39 3.65 -7.35
N MET A 141 18.57 3.94 -6.06
CA MET A 141 19.68 4.75 -5.56
C MET A 141 21.04 4.18 -5.99
N ILE A 142 21.22 2.88 -5.85
CA ILE A 142 22.44 2.18 -6.30
C ILE A 142 22.57 2.25 -7.82
N LEU A 143 21.48 2.03 -8.56
CA LEU A 143 21.46 2.09 -10.02
C LEU A 143 21.84 3.47 -10.56
N LEU A 144 21.45 4.54 -9.86
CA LEU A 144 21.82 5.93 -10.20
C LEU A 144 23.26 6.28 -9.78
N GLY A 145 23.96 5.40 -9.06
CA GLY A 145 25.35 5.62 -8.65
C GLY A 145 25.49 6.31 -7.29
N GLY A 146 24.45 6.27 -6.44
CA GLY A 146 24.48 6.75 -5.06
C GLY A 146 23.55 7.92 -4.76
N MET A 147 23.62 8.37 -3.51
CA MET A 147 22.73 9.39 -2.96
C MET A 147 22.88 10.75 -3.67
N ASP A 148 24.10 11.15 -3.98
CA ASP A 148 24.36 12.45 -4.63
C ASP A 148 23.66 12.54 -5.99
N ASN A 149 23.75 11.47 -6.78
CA ASN A 149 23.07 11.41 -8.07
C ASN A 149 21.54 11.33 -7.92
N LEU A 150 21.06 10.67 -6.88
CA LEU A 150 19.61 10.60 -6.62
C LEU A 150 19.03 12.00 -6.32
N PHE A 151 19.77 12.91 -5.69
CA PHE A 151 19.31 14.27 -5.37
C PHE A 151 19.70 15.31 -6.41
N THR A 152 20.50 14.94 -7.41
CA THR A 152 20.92 15.87 -8.46
C THR A 152 19.75 16.19 -9.40
N ILE A 153 19.51 17.46 -9.66
CA ILE A 153 18.55 17.90 -10.68
C ILE A 153 19.13 17.59 -12.05
N ASN A 154 18.39 16.80 -12.82
CA ASN A 154 18.79 16.36 -14.15
C ASN A 154 17.67 16.65 -15.16
N ASN A 155 18.03 16.81 -16.43
CA ASN A 155 17.10 16.95 -17.54
C ASN A 155 16.99 15.68 -18.40
N ASP A 156 17.71 14.61 -18.03
CA ASP A 156 17.54 13.29 -18.65
C ASP A 156 16.26 12.63 -18.19
N TYR A 157 15.42 12.22 -19.13
CA TYR A 157 14.09 11.65 -18.85
C TYR A 157 14.17 10.33 -18.08
N THR A 158 15.18 9.51 -18.34
CA THR A 158 15.36 8.23 -17.65
C THR A 158 15.75 8.49 -16.18
N HIS A 159 16.65 9.43 -15.97
CA HIS A 159 17.05 9.85 -14.61
C HIS A 159 15.85 10.40 -13.83
N ILE A 160 15.06 11.30 -14.44
CA ILE A 160 13.85 11.87 -13.82
C ILE A 160 12.85 10.78 -13.47
N ALA A 161 12.63 9.80 -14.36
CA ALA A 161 11.71 8.71 -14.11
C ALA A 161 12.19 7.82 -12.93
N LEU A 162 13.44 7.41 -12.92
CA LEU A 162 14.02 6.60 -11.84
C LEU A 162 13.99 7.36 -10.51
N GLN A 163 14.39 8.62 -10.51
CA GLN A 163 14.35 9.49 -9.33
C GLN A 163 12.93 9.62 -8.77
N SER A 164 11.94 9.89 -9.64
CA SER A 164 10.54 10.01 -9.25
C SER A 164 9.99 8.70 -8.69
N PHE A 165 10.37 7.56 -9.28
CA PHE A 165 9.96 6.26 -8.78
C PHE A 165 10.58 5.96 -7.40
N ALA A 166 11.86 6.28 -7.22
CA ALA A 166 12.53 6.15 -5.91
C ALA A 166 11.86 7.01 -4.84
N TYR A 167 11.57 8.28 -5.15
CA TYR A 167 10.91 9.18 -4.20
C TYR A 167 9.49 8.73 -3.85
N ALA A 168 8.73 8.23 -4.83
CA ALA A 168 7.41 7.68 -4.58
C ALA A 168 7.48 6.42 -3.68
N ALA A 169 8.45 5.54 -3.92
CA ALA A 169 8.69 4.36 -3.09
C ALA A 169 9.09 4.73 -1.66
N LEU A 170 10.01 5.69 -1.49
CA LEU A 170 10.38 6.16 -0.16
C LEU A 170 9.20 6.80 0.58
N ALA A 171 8.43 7.65 -0.12
CA ALA A 171 7.26 8.29 0.47
C ALA A 171 6.19 7.25 0.89
N GLY A 172 5.91 6.25 0.05
CA GLY A 172 5.01 5.15 0.37
C GLY A 172 5.47 4.39 1.61
N ALA A 173 6.73 3.96 1.65
CA ALA A 173 7.30 3.24 2.78
C ALA A 173 7.22 4.06 4.08
N VAL A 174 7.62 5.33 4.05
CA VAL A 174 7.61 6.19 5.25
C VAL A 174 6.19 6.42 5.75
N LEU A 175 5.25 6.77 4.86
CA LEU A 175 3.85 7.01 5.25
C LEU A 175 3.18 5.76 5.83
N ASN A 176 3.48 4.57 5.30
CA ASN A 176 2.94 3.33 5.82
C ASN A 176 3.62 2.87 7.11
N LEU A 177 4.88 3.24 7.37
CA LEU A 177 5.58 2.90 8.62
C LEU A 177 5.27 3.87 9.77
N ILE A 178 4.85 5.10 9.52
CA ILE A 178 4.35 5.99 10.58
C ILE A 178 3.07 5.37 11.15
N PRO A 179 3.02 5.03 12.45
CA PRO A 179 1.88 4.32 13.02
C PRO A 179 0.64 5.21 13.06
N LEU A 180 -0.20 5.07 12.08
CA LEU A 180 -1.47 5.79 11.95
C LEU A 180 -2.63 4.80 11.93
N GLY A 181 -3.75 5.20 12.53
CA GLY A 181 -5.01 4.46 12.46
C GLY A 181 -6.11 5.39 11.96
N ILE A 182 -6.86 4.95 10.97
CA ILE A 182 -8.08 5.64 10.55
C ILE A 182 -9.22 5.10 11.41
N ILE A 183 -9.78 5.95 12.25
CA ILE A 183 -10.95 5.61 13.07
C ILE A 183 -12.18 5.74 12.17
N THR A 184 -12.89 4.64 11.98
CA THR A 184 -14.19 4.60 11.30
C THR A 184 -15.27 4.19 12.29
N LYS A 185 -16.55 4.39 11.96
CA LYS A 185 -17.67 3.92 12.82
C LYS A 185 -17.68 2.40 13.00
N GLY A 186 -17.07 1.65 12.08
CA GLY A 186 -16.96 0.19 12.16
C GLY A 186 -15.72 -0.32 12.88
N GLY A 187 -14.83 0.57 13.34
CA GLY A 187 -13.58 0.22 14.01
C GLY A 187 -12.39 1.05 13.50
N SER A 188 -11.19 0.73 13.97
CA SER A 188 -9.95 1.35 13.50
C SER A 188 -9.29 0.44 12.47
N THR A 189 -9.00 0.99 11.30
CA THR A 189 -8.18 0.31 10.30
C THR A 189 -6.74 0.80 10.45
N PRO A 190 -5.83 -0.02 10.97
CA PRO A 190 -4.44 0.36 11.12
C PRO A 190 -3.74 0.35 9.75
N ASN A 191 -2.81 1.29 9.55
CA ASN A 191 -1.78 1.12 8.52
C ASN A 191 -0.71 0.13 9.00
N ASP A 192 0.29 -0.16 8.16
CA ASP A 192 1.31 -1.18 8.47
C ASP A 192 2.08 -0.87 9.75
N GLY A 193 2.50 0.38 9.94
CA GLY A 193 3.23 0.81 11.14
C GLY A 193 2.41 0.59 12.42
N MET A 194 1.13 0.92 12.39
CA MET A 194 0.22 0.63 13.51
C MET A 194 -0.01 -0.87 13.65
N GLY A 195 -0.15 -1.61 12.54
CA GLY A 195 -0.26 -3.07 12.52
C GLY A 195 0.93 -3.74 13.20
N ILE A 196 2.15 -3.29 12.91
CA ILE A 196 3.37 -3.77 13.58
C ILE A 196 3.29 -3.53 15.10
N LEU A 197 2.89 -2.33 15.54
CA LEU A 197 2.72 -2.04 16.96
C LEU A 197 1.65 -2.93 17.61
N ILE A 198 0.51 -3.12 16.96
CA ILE A 198 -0.56 -3.99 17.47
C ILE A 198 -0.05 -5.42 17.67
N CYS A 199 0.80 -5.95 16.78
CA CYS A 199 1.37 -7.28 16.92
C CYS A 199 2.16 -7.45 18.23
N LEU A 200 2.79 -6.39 18.74
CA LEU A 200 3.55 -6.44 20.01
C LEU A 200 2.63 -6.71 21.20
N PHE A 201 1.39 -6.24 21.15
CA PHE A 201 0.40 -6.35 22.23
C PHE A 201 -0.61 -7.50 22.03
N SER A 202 -0.63 -8.13 20.84
CA SER A 202 -1.50 -9.27 20.55
C SER A 202 -1.13 -10.50 21.41
N THR A 203 -2.12 -11.25 21.84
CA THR A 203 -1.94 -12.45 22.68
C THR A 203 -2.05 -13.72 21.83
N GLY A 204 -1.63 -14.86 22.39
CA GLY A 204 -1.83 -16.17 21.75
C GLY A 204 -3.32 -16.47 21.50
N MET A 205 -4.18 -16.04 22.43
CA MET A 205 -5.64 -16.23 22.33
C MET A 205 -6.24 -15.47 21.13
N ASP A 206 -5.73 -14.27 20.81
CA ASP A 206 -6.19 -13.51 19.65
C ASP A 206 -5.93 -14.28 18.34
N TYR A 207 -4.74 -14.90 18.23
CA TYR A 207 -4.39 -15.72 17.07
C TYR A 207 -5.15 -17.05 17.02
N GLU A 208 -5.44 -17.68 18.16
CA GLU A 208 -6.30 -18.88 18.19
C GLU A 208 -7.70 -18.58 17.69
N LEU A 209 -8.30 -17.50 18.13
CA LEU A 209 -9.61 -17.07 17.67
C LEU A 209 -9.60 -16.81 16.17
N TRP A 210 -8.57 -16.13 15.66
CA TRP A 210 -8.42 -15.85 14.23
C TRP A 210 -8.28 -17.13 13.40
N ILE A 211 -7.48 -18.11 13.84
CA ILE A 211 -7.37 -19.43 13.17
C ILE A 211 -8.74 -20.11 13.07
N ARG A 212 -9.48 -20.16 14.18
CA ARG A 212 -10.80 -20.79 14.22
C ARG A 212 -11.82 -20.12 13.29
N GLU A 213 -11.77 -18.80 13.18
CA GLU A 213 -12.63 -18.04 12.28
C GLU A 213 -12.29 -18.32 10.82
N ALA A 214 -11.00 -18.25 10.47
CA ALA A 214 -10.53 -18.54 9.12
C ALA A 214 -10.82 -19.97 8.65
N GLU A 215 -10.84 -20.95 9.57
CA GLU A 215 -11.24 -22.31 9.28
C GLU A 215 -12.74 -22.45 9.01
N LYS A 216 -13.59 -21.70 9.73
CA LYS A 216 -15.03 -21.66 9.47
C LYS A 216 -15.33 -21.09 8.08
N GLU A 217 -14.68 -19.96 7.70
CA GLU A 217 -14.87 -19.34 6.39
C GLU A 217 -14.42 -20.23 5.23
N SER A 218 -13.43 -21.11 5.44
CA SER A 218 -12.93 -22.01 4.39
C SER A 218 -13.84 -23.23 4.11
N ARG A 219 -14.91 -23.44 4.91
CA ARG A 219 -15.84 -24.57 4.76
C ARG A 219 -17.11 -24.21 3.96
N PHE A 220 -17.29 -22.93 3.67
CA PHE A 220 -18.38 -22.40 2.84
C PHE A 220 -17.85 -21.85 1.51
#